data_5ca16a066a4fd56371946179066b0b0a
#
_entry.id   5ca16a066a4fd56371946179066b0b0a
#
_cell.length_a   1.000
_cell.length_b   1.000
_cell.length_c   1.000
_cell.angle_alpha   90.00
_cell.angle_beta   90.00
_cell.angle_gamma   90.00
#
_symmetry.space_group_name_H-M   'P 1'
#
loop_
_entity.id
_entity.type
_entity.pdbx_description
1 polymer ?
#
loop_
_entity_poly.entity_id
_entity_poly.type
_entity_poly.pdbx_seq_one_letter_code
_entity_poly.pdbx_strand_id
1 'polypeptide(L)'
;MSDYLYNSSNLEEGKMTKTRSSYVCENACATYAKDLNFHKYILLGTGEGEANDTILADVFEAFIGALYLDKGFLYTQDLVLDIIVKYIDNNVEFLQDYKSKLQELVQTVKESVIYEIIDEEGPSHNKTFTCQVKVNDIVMGVGIGHSKKQAEQEAAKEALKKEAKEINK
;
A
#
# COMPACT_ATOMS: atom_id res chain seq x y z
N MET A 1 11.86 -3.16 -12.64
CA MET A 1 11.33 -3.93 -11.47
C MET A 1 10.97 -5.38 -11.81
N SER A 2 10.09 -5.67 -12.78
CA SER A 2 9.75 -7.07 -13.14
C SER A 2 10.97 -7.91 -13.52
N ASP A 3 11.84 -7.36 -14.35
CA ASP A 3 13.10 -8.01 -14.76
C ASP A 3 14.01 -8.31 -13.55
N TYR A 4 14.16 -7.35 -12.64
CA TYR A 4 14.92 -7.55 -11.40
C TYR A 4 14.36 -8.70 -10.56
N LEU A 5 13.04 -8.71 -10.29
CA LEU A 5 12.40 -9.76 -9.50
C LEU A 5 12.53 -11.13 -10.16
N TYR A 6 12.39 -11.20 -11.47
CA TYR A 6 12.52 -12.44 -12.22
C TYR A 6 13.93 -13.04 -12.11
N ASN A 7 14.97 -12.19 -12.19
CA ASN A 7 16.37 -12.63 -12.15
C ASN A 7 16.91 -12.83 -10.72
N SER A 8 16.34 -12.14 -9.70
CA SER A 8 16.88 -12.14 -8.33
C SER A 8 16.10 -12.99 -7.36
N SER A 9 14.93 -13.51 -7.75
CA SER A 9 14.06 -14.30 -6.84
C SER A 9 13.51 -15.54 -7.51
N ASN A 10 13.19 -16.56 -6.68
CA ASN A 10 12.50 -17.77 -7.10
C ASN A 10 10.98 -17.67 -6.83
N LEU A 11 10.41 -16.47 -6.92
CA LEU A 11 9.00 -16.26 -6.67
C LEU A 11 8.14 -16.81 -7.81
N GLU A 12 7.03 -17.45 -7.47
CA GLU A 12 5.97 -17.77 -8.42
C GLU A 12 5.35 -16.51 -9.03
N GLU A 13 4.79 -16.62 -10.25
CA GLU A 13 4.25 -15.48 -11.01
C GLU A 13 3.29 -14.61 -10.20
N GLY A 14 2.34 -15.21 -9.47
CA GLY A 14 1.38 -14.49 -8.64
C GLY A 14 2.04 -13.70 -7.51
N LYS A 15 3.03 -14.30 -6.85
CA LYS A 15 3.81 -13.63 -5.78
C LYS A 15 4.67 -12.51 -6.36
N MET A 16 5.30 -12.73 -7.53
CA MET A 16 6.10 -11.73 -8.22
C MET A 16 5.26 -10.50 -8.60
N THR A 17 4.04 -10.72 -9.11
CA THR A 17 3.10 -9.64 -9.45
C THR A 17 2.69 -8.84 -8.21
N LYS A 18 2.39 -9.53 -7.11
CA LYS A 18 2.04 -8.88 -5.82
C LYS A 18 3.22 -8.09 -5.26
N THR A 19 4.43 -8.67 -5.27
CA THR A 19 5.66 -7.99 -4.84
C THR A 19 5.94 -6.76 -5.68
N ARG A 20 5.90 -6.87 -7.01
CA ARG A 20 6.08 -5.71 -7.90
C ARG A 20 5.08 -4.61 -7.54
N SER A 21 3.78 -4.93 -7.45
CA SER A 21 2.74 -3.94 -7.16
C SER A 21 2.97 -3.24 -5.82
N SER A 22 3.52 -3.95 -4.83
CA SER A 22 3.86 -3.35 -3.54
C SER A 22 4.91 -2.26 -3.66
N TYR A 23 5.95 -2.49 -4.44
CA TYR A 23 7.07 -1.53 -4.56
C TYR A 23 6.90 -0.46 -5.65
N VAL A 24 5.78 -0.43 -6.37
CA VAL A 24 5.45 0.60 -7.36
C VAL A 24 4.08 1.26 -7.11
N CYS A 25 3.51 1.10 -5.93
CA CYS A 25 2.26 1.76 -5.54
C CYS A 25 2.51 3.20 -5.08
N GLU A 26 1.45 3.99 -5.00
CA GLU A 26 1.47 5.39 -4.54
C GLU A 26 2.25 5.57 -3.24
N ASN A 27 1.96 4.76 -2.21
CA ASN A 27 2.66 4.83 -0.92
C ASN A 27 4.17 4.60 -1.04
N ALA A 28 4.60 3.69 -1.91
CA ALA A 28 6.00 3.43 -2.18
C ALA A 28 6.64 4.63 -2.87
N CYS A 29 6.03 5.12 -3.96
CA CYS A 29 6.53 6.28 -4.73
C CYS A 29 6.61 7.53 -3.84
N ALA A 30 5.59 7.81 -3.01
CA ALA A 30 5.62 8.90 -2.04
C ALA A 30 6.77 8.77 -1.02
N THR A 31 7.03 7.56 -0.54
CA THR A 31 8.15 7.31 0.39
C THR A 31 9.49 7.56 -0.28
N TYR A 32 9.68 7.09 -1.51
CA TYR A 32 10.91 7.36 -2.28
C TYR A 32 11.13 8.86 -2.50
N ALA A 33 10.06 9.60 -2.86
CA ALA A 33 10.11 11.05 -3.02
C ALA A 33 10.49 11.76 -1.72
N LYS A 34 9.96 11.33 -0.56
CA LYS A 34 10.31 11.87 0.76
C LYS A 34 11.79 11.65 1.08
N ASP A 35 12.28 10.44 0.89
CA ASP A 35 13.68 10.08 1.17
C ASP A 35 14.67 10.82 0.26
N LEU A 36 14.26 11.12 -0.97
CA LEU A 36 15.01 11.94 -1.91
C LEU A 36 14.81 13.46 -1.67
N ASN A 37 14.03 13.84 -0.67
CA ASN A 37 13.71 15.23 -0.32
C ASN A 37 13.03 16.02 -1.44
N PHE A 38 12.22 15.39 -2.29
CA PHE A 38 11.55 16.05 -3.40
C PHE A 38 10.65 17.19 -2.97
N HIS A 39 10.05 17.12 -1.77
CA HIS A 39 9.25 18.21 -1.19
C HIS A 39 9.97 19.57 -1.18
N LYS A 40 11.30 19.60 -1.18
CA LYS A 40 12.09 20.84 -1.20
C LYS A 40 12.14 21.52 -2.59
N TYR A 41 11.77 20.79 -3.64
CA TYR A 41 11.89 21.24 -5.02
C TYR A 41 10.53 21.38 -5.73
N ILE A 42 9.44 21.02 -5.05
CA ILE A 42 8.09 21.14 -5.60
C ILE A 42 7.58 22.57 -5.39
N LEU A 43 7.10 23.18 -6.46
CA LEU A 43 6.38 24.44 -6.40
C LEU A 43 4.87 24.15 -6.38
N LEU A 44 4.22 24.46 -5.26
CA LEU A 44 2.79 24.28 -5.08
C LEU A 44 2.01 25.54 -5.49
N GLY A 45 0.74 25.37 -5.87
CA GLY A 45 -0.16 26.48 -6.14
C GLY A 45 -0.48 27.31 -4.87
N THR A 46 -0.88 28.57 -5.08
CA THR A 46 -1.31 29.45 -3.99
C THR A 46 -2.57 28.88 -3.33
N GLY A 47 -2.47 28.50 -2.04
CA GLY A 47 -3.57 27.90 -1.27
C GLY A 47 -3.40 26.39 -0.98
N GLU A 48 -2.46 25.74 -1.63
CA GLU A 48 -2.01 24.41 -1.23
C GLU A 48 -0.96 24.56 -0.12
N GLY A 49 -1.11 23.79 0.95
CA GLY A 49 -0.15 23.79 2.06
C GLY A 49 1.13 23.05 1.71
N GLU A 50 1.44 21.95 2.37
CA GLU A 50 2.57 21.07 2.05
C GLU A 50 2.16 20.02 1.00
N ALA A 51 3.15 19.53 0.23
CA ALA A 51 2.93 18.45 -0.73
C ALA A 51 2.48 17.18 0.00
N ASN A 52 1.27 16.73 -0.29
CA ASN A 52 0.72 15.48 0.23
C ASN A 52 1.35 14.26 -0.48
N ASP A 53 1.03 13.06 0.00
CA ASP A 53 1.61 11.82 -0.51
C ASP A 53 1.28 11.55 -1.98
N THR A 54 0.09 11.92 -2.44
CA THR A 54 -0.30 11.80 -3.86
C THR A 54 0.57 12.68 -4.74
N ILE A 55 0.75 13.96 -4.37
CA ILE A 55 1.61 14.90 -5.13
C ILE A 55 3.06 14.39 -5.16
N LEU A 56 3.56 13.90 -4.04
CA LEU A 56 4.92 13.36 -3.96
C LEU A 56 5.10 12.12 -4.85
N ALA A 57 4.11 11.23 -4.89
CA ALA A 57 4.12 10.04 -5.75
C ALA A 57 4.12 10.44 -7.23
N ASP A 58 3.21 11.33 -7.63
CA ASP A 58 3.10 11.83 -9.01
C ASP A 58 4.39 12.49 -9.48
N VAL A 59 5.02 13.31 -8.62
CA VAL A 59 6.31 13.97 -8.94
C VAL A 59 7.43 12.94 -9.07
N PHE A 60 7.45 11.89 -8.24
CA PHE A 60 8.43 10.81 -8.38
C PHE A 60 8.25 10.07 -9.72
N GLU A 61 7.03 9.73 -10.10
CA GLU A 61 6.75 9.08 -11.39
C GLU A 61 7.12 9.98 -12.57
N ALA A 62 6.78 11.27 -12.51
CA ALA A 62 7.16 12.24 -13.52
C ALA A 62 8.69 12.39 -13.65
N PHE A 63 9.42 12.39 -12.53
CA PHE A 63 10.88 12.42 -12.52
C PHE A 63 11.47 11.19 -13.22
N ILE A 64 10.96 9.98 -12.91
CA ILE A 64 11.42 8.75 -13.58
C ILE A 64 11.12 8.80 -15.08
N GLY A 65 9.94 9.32 -15.46
CA GLY A 65 9.59 9.52 -16.89
C GLY A 65 10.55 10.50 -17.60
N ALA A 66 10.85 11.64 -16.98
CA ALA A 66 11.79 12.62 -17.51
C ALA A 66 13.22 12.04 -17.64
N LEU A 67 13.66 11.29 -16.63
CA LEU A 67 14.95 10.64 -16.65
C LEU A 67 15.07 9.60 -17.77
N TYR A 68 14.00 8.82 -17.98
CA TYR A 68 13.94 7.86 -19.08
C TYR A 68 14.06 8.53 -20.46
N LEU A 69 13.40 9.68 -20.65
CA LEU A 69 13.47 10.44 -21.90
C LEU A 69 14.85 11.05 -22.14
N ASP A 70 15.55 11.48 -21.08
CA ASP A 70 16.86 12.12 -21.16
C ASP A 70 18.02 11.11 -21.24
N LYS A 71 18.01 10.06 -20.41
CA LYS A 71 19.14 9.12 -20.23
C LYS A 71 18.90 7.72 -20.80
N GLY A 72 17.66 7.43 -21.19
CA GLY A 72 17.27 6.12 -21.72
C GLY A 72 17.05 5.07 -20.65
N PHE A 73 16.67 3.87 -21.12
CA PHE A 73 16.18 2.78 -20.28
C PHE A 73 17.22 2.28 -19.24
N LEU A 74 18.44 1.96 -19.68
CA LEU A 74 19.41 1.30 -18.81
C LEU A 74 19.79 2.18 -17.62
N TYR A 75 20.09 3.45 -17.86
CA TYR A 75 20.42 4.39 -16.79
C TYR A 75 19.27 4.57 -15.80
N THR A 76 18.05 4.70 -16.33
CA THR A 76 16.86 4.84 -15.48
C THR A 76 16.60 3.57 -14.67
N GLN A 77 16.77 2.40 -15.27
CA GLN A 77 16.65 1.11 -14.59
C GLN A 77 17.61 1.02 -13.40
N ASP A 78 18.89 1.30 -13.62
CA ASP A 78 19.92 1.24 -12.58
C ASP A 78 19.59 2.18 -11.42
N LEU A 79 19.25 3.45 -11.70
CA LEU A 79 18.87 4.41 -10.66
C LEU A 79 17.62 3.97 -9.88
N VAL A 80 16.58 3.50 -10.57
CA VAL A 80 15.35 3.03 -9.94
C VAL A 80 15.62 1.82 -9.05
N LEU A 81 16.47 0.90 -9.48
CA LEU A 81 16.86 -0.25 -8.66
C LEU A 81 17.66 0.18 -7.43
N ASP A 82 18.61 1.11 -7.56
CA ASP A 82 19.37 1.67 -6.43
C ASP A 82 18.44 2.30 -5.36
N ILE A 83 17.34 2.91 -5.79
CA ILE A 83 16.35 3.47 -4.87
C ILE A 83 15.54 2.35 -4.20
N ILE A 84 15.05 1.36 -4.97
CA ILE A 84 14.01 0.41 -4.52
C ILE A 84 14.60 -0.80 -3.77
N VAL A 85 15.77 -1.31 -4.19
CA VAL A 85 16.32 -2.56 -3.66
C VAL A 85 16.53 -2.51 -2.16
N LYS A 86 16.95 -1.38 -1.60
CA LYS A 86 17.09 -1.20 -0.15
C LYS A 86 15.80 -1.46 0.63
N TYR A 87 14.63 -1.17 0.05
CA TYR A 87 13.33 -1.45 0.69
C TYR A 87 12.94 -2.92 0.56
N ILE A 88 13.30 -3.55 -0.56
CA ILE A 88 13.10 -4.98 -0.76
C ILE A 88 13.93 -5.76 0.26
N ASP A 89 15.21 -5.44 0.39
CA ASP A 89 16.14 -6.10 1.32
C ASP A 89 15.74 -5.94 2.79
N ASN A 90 15.14 -4.80 3.12
CA ASN A 90 14.59 -4.54 4.46
C ASN A 90 13.13 -5.05 4.63
N ASN A 91 12.57 -5.75 3.65
CA ASN A 91 11.20 -6.27 3.67
C ASN A 91 10.14 -5.21 4.02
N VAL A 92 10.28 -3.99 3.48
CA VAL A 92 9.32 -2.91 3.72
C VAL A 92 8.01 -3.21 2.98
N GLU A 93 6.92 -3.32 3.71
CA GLU A 93 5.58 -3.55 3.13
C GLU A 93 4.88 -2.22 2.86
N PHE A 94 4.75 -1.81 1.58
CA PHE A 94 4.02 -0.59 1.17
C PHE A 94 2.53 -0.86 0.90
N LEU A 95 2.18 -2.04 0.42
CA LEU A 95 0.79 -2.48 0.28
C LEU A 95 0.40 -3.29 1.51
N GLN A 96 -0.41 -2.67 2.35
CA GLN A 96 -1.01 -3.35 3.49
C GLN A 96 -2.29 -4.04 3.02
N ASP A 97 -2.16 -5.27 2.53
CA ASP A 97 -3.29 -6.09 2.10
C ASP A 97 -3.78 -6.99 3.23
N TYR A 98 -4.28 -6.32 4.28
CA TYR A 98 -4.81 -7.02 5.46
C TYR A 98 -6.03 -7.87 5.13
N LYS A 99 -6.85 -7.45 4.13
CA LYS A 99 -8.01 -8.22 3.69
C LYS A 99 -7.60 -9.57 3.13
N SER A 100 -6.61 -9.62 2.22
CA SER A 100 -6.12 -10.88 1.67
C SER A 100 -5.44 -11.73 2.75
N LYS A 101 -4.66 -11.12 3.65
CA LYS A 101 -4.03 -11.84 4.77
C LYS A 101 -5.08 -12.49 5.69
N LEU A 102 -6.14 -11.76 6.03
CA LEU A 102 -7.24 -12.29 6.83
C LEU A 102 -8.00 -13.39 6.09
N GLN A 103 -8.27 -13.19 4.79
CA GLN A 103 -8.93 -14.17 3.94
C GLN A 103 -8.13 -15.48 3.86
N GLU A 104 -6.81 -15.42 3.63
CA GLU A 104 -5.92 -16.59 3.59
C GLU A 104 -5.95 -17.34 4.92
N LEU A 105 -5.90 -16.62 6.05
CA LEU A 105 -5.95 -17.19 7.38
C LEU A 105 -7.27 -17.94 7.63
N VAL A 106 -8.39 -17.29 7.33
CA VAL A 106 -9.74 -17.83 7.57
C VAL A 106 -10.07 -18.97 6.62
N GLN A 107 -9.60 -18.94 5.35
CA GLN A 107 -9.77 -20.05 4.41
C GLN A 107 -9.11 -21.34 4.89
N THR A 108 -8.00 -21.25 5.63
CA THR A 108 -7.30 -22.41 6.19
C THR A 108 -8.19 -23.21 7.15
N VAL A 109 -9.13 -22.54 7.83
CA VAL A 109 -10.07 -23.14 8.79
C VAL A 109 -11.49 -23.29 8.23
N LYS A 110 -11.71 -23.04 6.92
CA LYS A 110 -13.00 -23.13 6.20
C LYS A 110 -14.09 -22.21 6.77
N GLU A 111 -13.71 -21.05 7.22
CA GLU A 111 -14.61 -20.04 7.77
C GLU A 111 -14.98 -18.97 6.73
N SER A 112 -16.02 -18.18 6.98
CA SER A 112 -16.47 -17.10 6.11
C SER A 112 -16.06 -15.74 6.67
N VAL A 113 -15.61 -14.84 5.78
CA VAL A 113 -15.29 -13.43 6.10
C VAL A 113 -16.30 -12.53 5.42
N ILE A 114 -16.96 -11.68 6.21
CA ILE A 114 -17.94 -10.71 5.70
C ILE A 114 -17.52 -9.32 6.17
N TYR A 115 -17.53 -8.34 5.25
CA TYR A 115 -17.29 -6.93 5.53
C TYR A 115 -18.60 -6.16 5.39
N GLU A 116 -18.95 -5.36 6.38
CA GLU A 116 -20.17 -4.56 6.41
C GLU A 116 -19.83 -3.11 6.75
N ILE A 117 -20.26 -2.16 5.90
CA ILE A 117 -20.21 -0.74 6.24
C ILE A 117 -21.37 -0.49 7.21
N ILE A 118 -21.04 -0.12 8.44
CA ILE A 118 -22.01 0.10 9.51
C ILE A 118 -22.34 1.57 9.72
N ASP A 119 -21.50 2.47 9.21
CA ASP A 119 -21.74 3.90 9.33
C ASP A 119 -21.02 4.69 8.21
N GLU A 120 -21.64 5.83 7.79
CA GLU A 120 -21.10 6.79 6.84
C GLU A 120 -21.36 8.21 7.37
N GLU A 121 -20.31 8.94 7.73
CA GLU A 121 -20.40 10.30 8.25
C GLU A 121 -19.65 11.32 7.37
N GLY A 122 -20.05 12.59 7.50
CA GLY A 122 -19.35 13.72 6.87
C GLY A 122 -19.88 14.12 5.49
N PRO A 123 -19.45 15.29 4.99
CA PRO A 123 -19.85 15.82 3.69
C PRO A 123 -19.26 15.00 2.54
N SER A 124 -19.87 15.09 1.34
CA SER A 124 -19.51 14.26 0.18
C SER A 124 -18.02 14.30 -0.22
N HIS A 125 -17.35 15.43 0.05
CA HIS A 125 -15.92 15.64 -0.27
C HIS A 125 -14.98 15.20 0.85
N ASN A 126 -15.51 14.82 2.03
CA ASN A 126 -14.73 14.35 3.17
C ASN A 126 -15.53 13.33 3.99
N LYS A 127 -16.02 12.28 3.32
CA LYS A 127 -16.74 11.19 3.96
C LYS A 127 -15.82 10.30 4.76
N THR A 128 -16.30 9.86 5.90
CA THR A 128 -15.69 8.83 6.75
C THR A 128 -16.61 7.62 6.76
N PHE A 129 -16.05 6.45 6.59
CA PHE A 129 -16.74 5.17 6.58
C PHE A 129 -16.29 4.34 7.77
N THR A 130 -17.22 3.73 8.48
CA THR A 130 -16.92 2.73 9.50
C THR A 130 -17.32 1.35 8.98
N CYS A 131 -16.37 0.43 8.98
CA CYS A 131 -16.55 -0.94 8.54
C CYS A 131 -16.32 -1.91 9.69
N GLN A 132 -17.15 -2.93 9.81
CA GLN A 132 -16.87 -4.09 10.64
C GLN A 132 -16.55 -5.31 9.78
N VAL A 133 -15.63 -6.15 10.26
CA VAL A 133 -15.37 -7.48 9.70
C VAL A 133 -15.86 -8.56 10.64
N LYS A 134 -16.61 -9.50 10.09
CA LYS A 134 -17.11 -10.69 10.81
C LYS A 134 -16.43 -11.94 10.27
N VAL A 135 -16.08 -12.83 11.18
CA VAL A 135 -15.68 -14.22 10.89
C VAL A 135 -16.68 -15.12 11.58
N ASN A 136 -17.38 -15.97 10.84
CA ASN A 136 -18.48 -16.81 11.35
C ASN A 136 -19.50 -16.02 12.18
N ASP A 137 -19.96 -14.88 11.66
CA ASP A 137 -20.91 -13.97 12.31
C ASP A 137 -20.39 -13.27 13.59
N ILE A 138 -19.16 -13.51 14.00
CA ILE A 138 -18.52 -12.86 15.15
C ILE A 138 -17.75 -11.63 14.65
N VAL A 139 -17.99 -10.44 15.25
CA VAL A 139 -17.25 -9.22 14.92
C VAL A 139 -15.81 -9.33 15.43
N MET A 140 -14.88 -9.48 14.50
CA MET A 140 -13.44 -9.61 14.79
C MET A 140 -12.71 -8.26 14.77
N GLY A 141 -13.17 -7.29 13.96
CA GLY A 141 -12.53 -5.98 13.88
C GLY A 141 -13.46 -4.89 13.37
N VAL A 142 -13.14 -3.65 13.73
CA VAL A 142 -13.80 -2.44 13.24
C VAL A 142 -12.73 -1.49 12.71
N GLY A 143 -12.95 -0.90 11.55
CA GLY A 143 -12.01 0.02 10.91
C GLY A 143 -12.70 1.27 10.39
N ILE A 144 -12.00 2.38 10.43
CA ILE A 144 -12.47 3.68 9.96
C ILE A 144 -11.54 4.15 8.84
N GLY A 145 -12.11 4.77 7.80
CA GLY A 145 -11.33 5.29 6.68
C GLY A 145 -12.10 6.29 5.82
N HIS A 146 -11.40 7.06 5.01
CA HIS A 146 -11.99 8.02 4.08
C HIS A 146 -12.54 7.37 2.79
N SER A 147 -12.41 6.06 2.65
CA SER A 147 -13.07 5.26 1.63
C SER A 147 -13.51 3.92 2.22
N LYS A 148 -14.54 3.29 1.60
CA LYS A 148 -14.99 1.94 2.00
C LYS A 148 -13.83 0.94 2.02
N LYS A 149 -12.97 0.97 0.97
CA LYS A 149 -11.79 0.12 0.86
C LYS A 149 -10.79 0.33 2.00
N GLN A 150 -10.55 1.57 2.40
CA GLN A 150 -9.67 1.89 3.53
C GLN A 150 -10.25 1.41 4.86
N ALA A 151 -11.55 1.65 5.10
CA ALA A 151 -12.23 1.18 6.30
C ALA A 151 -12.20 -0.36 6.42
N GLU A 152 -12.40 -1.08 5.31
CA GLU A 152 -12.30 -2.54 5.25
C GLU A 152 -10.87 -3.04 5.56
N GLN A 153 -9.83 -2.38 5.06
CA GLN A 153 -8.44 -2.72 5.35
C GLN A 153 -8.11 -2.51 6.85
N GLU A 154 -8.55 -1.41 7.45
CA GLU A 154 -8.33 -1.16 8.88
C GLU A 154 -9.13 -2.15 9.76
N ALA A 155 -10.36 -2.53 9.35
CA ALA A 155 -11.12 -3.58 10.04
C ALA A 155 -10.40 -4.93 10.00
N ALA A 156 -9.86 -5.32 8.84
CA ALA A 156 -9.09 -6.54 8.69
C ALA A 156 -7.80 -6.53 9.52
N LYS A 157 -7.11 -5.40 9.57
CA LYS A 157 -5.90 -5.19 10.40
C LYS A 157 -6.20 -5.37 11.89
N GLU A 158 -7.32 -4.84 12.37
CA GLU A 158 -7.74 -5.01 13.76
C GLU A 158 -8.04 -6.48 14.07
N ALA A 159 -8.75 -7.18 13.17
CA ALA A 159 -9.04 -8.61 13.31
C ALA A 159 -7.76 -9.45 13.41
N LEU A 160 -6.80 -9.25 12.50
CA LEU A 160 -5.50 -9.94 12.53
C LEU A 160 -4.73 -9.70 13.83
N LYS A 161 -4.80 -8.49 14.41
CA LYS A 161 -4.17 -8.18 15.71
C LYS A 161 -4.80 -8.94 16.87
N LYS A 162 -6.12 -9.18 16.84
CA LYS A 162 -6.83 -9.96 17.88
C LYS A 162 -6.45 -11.43 17.81
N GLU A 163 -6.46 -12.02 16.61
CA GLU A 163 -6.04 -13.42 16.43
C GLU A 163 -4.57 -13.66 16.84
N ALA A 164 -3.66 -12.75 16.48
CA ALA A 164 -2.27 -12.86 16.90
C ALA A 164 -2.08 -12.84 18.44
N LYS A 165 -3.02 -12.24 19.18
CA LYS A 165 -3.00 -12.23 20.66
C LYS A 165 -3.58 -13.52 21.26
N GLU A 166 -4.48 -14.22 20.56
CA GLU A 166 -5.05 -15.49 21.02
C GLU A 166 -4.09 -16.67 20.80
N ILE A 167 -3.30 -16.64 19.74
CA ILE A 167 -2.28 -17.65 19.43
C ILE A 167 -1.09 -17.59 20.44
N ASN A 168 -0.84 -16.44 21.05
CA ASN A 168 0.25 -16.22 22.02
C ASN A 168 -0.17 -16.40 23.49
N LYS A 169 -1.34 -16.94 23.76
CA LYS A 169 -1.81 -17.38 25.09
C LYS A 169 -1.86 -18.88 25.19
#